data_7619c5265cf91624a5bfce1906c3b996
#
_entry.id   7619c5265cf91624a5bfce1906c3b996
#
_cell.length_a   1.000
_cell.length_b   1.000
_cell.length_c   1.000
_cell.angle_alpha   90.00
_cell.angle_beta   90.00
_cell.angle_gamma   90.00
#
_symmetry.space_group_name_H-M   'P 1'
#
loop_
_entity.id
_entity.type
_entity.pdbx_description
1 polymer ?
#
loop_
_entity_poly.entity_id
_entity_poly.type
_entity_poly.pdbx_seq_one_letter_code
_entity_poly.pdbx_strand_id
1 'polypeptide(L)'
;MAEAARVLVLGATGTIGRATVAALCARGHEVVCYLRPGAEAAGLPKGITLRRGEIADIARAGFRGARFEALVSCMASRSGLPADARAVDHDAHVVALGAAQAAGVEHMVLLSAICVQKPMLAFQAAKLAFEARLIASGLRYSIVRPTAYFKSLSGQIARVEAGKPFLVFGDGQLTACKPISDRDLGDYLAGCLDDPWRWNRVLPIGGPGPAITPRDQAEWLFQRLGRPVKLRQVPVGMMDAIIAGLSLGGR
;
A
#
# COMPACT_ATOMS: atom_id res chain seq x y z
N MET A 1 14.84 5.00 -23.91
CA MET A 1 14.68 5.44 -22.50
C MET A 1 13.34 6.16 -22.45
N ALA A 2 12.49 5.86 -21.46
CA ALA A 2 11.25 6.61 -21.27
C ALA A 2 11.61 8.09 -21.00
N GLU A 3 10.75 9.00 -21.45
CA GLU A 3 10.93 10.43 -21.24
C GLU A 3 10.75 10.76 -19.75
N ALA A 4 11.59 11.63 -19.19
CA ALA A 4 11.52 12.00 -17.79
C ALA A 4 10.19 12.72 -17.49
N ALA A 5 9.37 12.15 -16.64
CA ALA A 5 8.09 12.69 -16.22
C ALA A 5 8.20 13.44 -14.90
N ARG A 6 7.41 14.49 -14.71
CA ARG A 6 7.21 15.14 -13.42
C ARG A 6 6.06 14.47 -12.68
N VAL A 7 6.33 13.92 -11.51
CA VAL A 7 5.44 13.04 -10.78
C VAL A 7 5.08 13.61 -9.41
N LEU A 8 3.79 13.79 -9.13
CA LEU A 8 3.31 14.11 -7.78
C LEU A 8 3.06 12.80 -7.01
N VAL A 9 3.65 12.66 -5.83
CA VAL A 9 3.54 11.45 -5.01
C VAL A 9 2.81 11.74 -3.71
N LEU A 10 1.74 11.00 -3.45
CA LEU A 10 0.98 10.98 -2.20
C LEU A 10 1.36 9.75 -1.37
N GLY A 11 1.39 9.90 -0.03
CA GLY A 11 1.77 8.79 0.85
C GLY A 11 3.26 8.45 0.82
N ALA A 12 4.11 9.38 0.35
CA ALA A 12 5.56 9.20 0.15
C ALA A 12 6.32 8.77 1.40
N THR A 13 5.84 9.09 2.61
CA THR A 13 6.50 8.76 3.88
C THR A 13 6.17 7.35 4.40
N GLY A 14 5.23 6.64 3.78
CA GLY A 14 4.92 5.25 4.06
C GLY A 14 6.03 4.30 3.57
N THR A 15 5.98 3.05 4.01
CA THR A 15 6.97 2.02 3.63
C THR A 15 7.08 1.87 2.10
N ILE A 16 5.95 1.64 1.45
CA ILE A 16 5.91 1.49 -0.02
C ILE A 16 6.13 2.84 -0.72
N GLY A 17 5.59 3.94 -0.17
CA GLY A 17 5.79 5.27 -0.73
C GLY A 17 7.25 5.66 -0.83
N ARG A 18 8.07 5.40 0.21
CA ARG A 18 9.53 5.64 0.16
C ARG A 18 10.23 4.84 -0.93
N ALA A 19 9.89 3.55 -1.03
CA ALA A 19 10.44 2.68 -2.06
C ALA A 19 10.04 3.16 -3.47
N THR A 20 8.78 3.58 -3.64
CA THR A 20 8.28 4.12 -4.90
C THR A 20 8.99 5.43 -5.28
N VAL A 21 9.17 6.36 -4.33
CA VAL A 21 9.93 7.60 -4.55
C VAL A 21 11.36 7.30 -4.97
N ALA A 22 12.03 6.36 -4.28
CA ALA A 22 13.39 5.96 -4.64
C ALA A 22 13.46 5.36 -6.05
N ALA A 23 12.50 4.51 -6.42
CA ALA A 23 12.43 3.90 -7.74
C ALA A 23 12.13 4.92 -8.86
N LEU A 24 11.26 5.90 -8.61
CA LEU A 24 10.98 7.00 -9.55
C LEU A 24 12.23 7.85 -9.79
N CYS A 25 12.94 8.24 -8.72
CA CYS A 25 14.20 8.97 -8.83
C CYS A 25 15.27 8.19 -9.60
N ALA A 26 15.41 6.87 -9.34
CA ALA A 26 16.35 6.01 -10.04
C ALA A 26 16.05 5.89 -11.55
N ARG A 27 14.80 6.09 -11.96
CA ARG A 27 14.36 6.14 -13.37
C ARG A 27 14.53 7.52 -14.01
N GLY A 28 14.99 8.51 -13.25
CA GLY A 28 15.22 9.88 -13.75
C GLY A 28 13.98 10.78 -13.76
N HIS A 29 12.88 10.41 -13.11
CA HIS A 29 11.70 11.27 -13.00
C HIS A 29 11.94 12.42 -12.02
N GLU A 30 11.32 13.59 -12.28
CA GLU A 30 11.26 14.72 -11.34
C GLU A 30 10.17 14.42 -10.30
N VAL A 31 10.56 14.14 -9.06
CA VAL A 31 9.63 13.73 -8.01
C VAL A 31 9.30 14.87 -7.07
N VAL A 32 7.99 15.14 -6.95
CA VAL A 32 7.42 16.07 -5.97
C VAL A 32 6.58 15.26 -4.96
N CYS A 33 6.97 15.26 -3.70
CA CYS A 33 6.21 14.59 -2.63
C CYS A 33 5.28 15.58 -1.95
N TYR A 34 3.97 15.29 -1.95
CA TYR A 34 2.99 16.06 -1.21
C TYR A 34 2.73 15.41 0.14
N LEU A 35 3.12 16.11 1.20
CA LEU A 35 3.10 15.62 2.57
C LEU A 35 2.05 16.36 3.40
N ARG A 36 1.43 15.66 4.34
CA ARG A 36 0.58 16.31 5.37
C ARG A 36 1.43 17.28 6.20
N PRO A 37 0.81 18.33 6.77
CA PRO A 37 1.48 19.16 7.77
C PRO A 37 2.07 18.30 8.90
N GLY A 38 3.26 18.63 9.37
CA GLY A 38 3.94 17.89 10.43
C GLY A 38 4.53 16.51 10.04
N ALA A 39 4.29 16.00 8.82
CA ALA A 39 4.87 14.73 8.42
C ALA A 39 6.39 14.85 8.25
N GLU A 40 7.13 13.92 8.85
CA GLU A 40 8.59 13.84 8.69
C GLU A 40 8.96 13.28 7.32
N ALA A 41 9.94 13.89 6.69
CA ALA A 41 10.49 13.46 5.40
C ALA A 41 11.66 12.46 5.54
N ALA A 42 11.92 11.97 6.74
CA ALA A 42 13.03 11.06 7.01
C ALA A 42 12.95 9.79 6.13
N GLY A 43 14.08 9.40 5.56
CA GLY A 43 14.20 8.23 4.68
C GLY A 43 13.72 8.45 3.24
N LEU A 44 13.39 9.68 2.84
CA LEU A 44 13.20 10.03 1.45
C LEU A 44 14.56 10.36 0.78
N PRO A 45 14.73 10.11 -0.53
CA PRO A 45 15.94 10.45 -1.26
C PRO A 45 16.24 11.96 -1.21
N LYS A 46 17.50 12.33 -1.32
CA LYS A 46 17.92 13.73 -1.50
C LYS A 46 17.54 14.22 -2.91
N GLY A 47 17.33 15.52 -3.04
CA GLY A 47 17.07 16.16 -4.35
C GLY A 47 15.62 16.14 -4.81
N ILE A 48 14.69 15.53 -4.04
CA ILE A 48 13.25 15.63 -4.32
C ILE A 48 12.67 16.95 -3.85
N THR A 49 11.59 17.39 -4.48
CA THR A 49 10.81 18.55 -4.04
C THR A 49 9.77 18.14 -3.01
N LEU A 50 9.72 18.85 -1.87
CA LEU A 50 8.69 18.64 -0.86
C LEU A 50 7.66 19.78 -0.91
N ARG A 51 6.38 19.41 -0.96
CA ARG A 51 5.25 20.31 -0.79
C ARG A 51 4.42 19.83 0.39
N ARG A 52 3.78 20.77 1.12
CA ARG A 52 3.02 20.44 2.32
C ARG A 52 1.66 21.10 2.29
N GLY A 53 0.65 20.39 2.82
CA GLY A 53 -0.72 20.86 2.96
C GLY A 53 -1.69 19.74 3.29
N GLU A 54 -2.91 20.12 3.60
CA GLU A 54 -4.02 19.17 3.74
C GLU A 54 -4.46 18.66 2.36
N ILE A 55 -5.09 17.48 2.31
CA ILE A 55 -5.53 16.91 1.03
C ILE A 55 -6.55 17.81 0.31
N ALA A 56 -7.38 18.53 1.05
CA ALA A 56 -8.32 19.50 0.50
C ALA A 56 -7.65 20.66 -0.25
N ASP A 57 -6.40 20.96 0.11
CA ASP A 57 -5.61 22.04 -0.51
C ASP A 57 -4.72 21.57 -1.67
N ILE A 58 -4.81 20.30 -2.07
CA ILE A 58 -3.86 19.70 -3.02
C ILE A 58 -3.76 20.45 -4.35
N ALA A 59 -4.84 21.03 -4.84
CA ALA A 59 -4.84 21.83 -6.06
C ALA A 59 -3.93 23.06 -5.91
N ARG A 60 -4.07 23.80 -4.82
CA ARG A 60 -3.34 25.03 -4.52
C ARG A 60 -1.93 24.77 -3.97
N ALA A 61 -1.79 23.81 -3.06
CA ALA A 61 -0.55 23.55 -2.33
C ALA A 61 0.27 22.38 -2.93
N GLY A 62 -0.40 21.42 -3.55
CA GLY A 62 0.20 20.27 -4.21
C GLY A 62 0.58 20.56 -5.66
N PHE A 63 -0.37 20.85 -6.52
CA PHE A 63 -0.12 21.13 -7.94
C PHE A 63 0.46 22.54 -8.17
N ARG A 64 -0.03 23.58 -7.48
CA ARG A 64 0.45 24.98 -7.58
C ARG A 64 0.45 25.51 -9.00
N GLY A 65 -0.50 25.12 -9.86
CA GLY A 65 -0.54 25.49 -11.25
C GLY A 65 0.59 24.89 -12.11
N ALA A 66 1.44 24.02 -11.55
CA ALA A 66 2.47 23.34 -12.30
C ALA A 66 1.93 22.10 -13.01
N ARG A 67 2.43 21.84 -14.21
CA ARG A 67 2.12 20.62 -14.95
C ARG A 67 2.78 19.40 -14.30
N PHE A 68 2.05 18.30 -14.27
CA PHE A 68 2.51 16.97 -13.88
C PHE A 68 1.98 15.96 -14.88
N GLU A 69 2.83 15.07 -15.34
CA GLU A 69 2.45 13.98 -16.23
C GLU A 69 1.74 12.87 -15.46
N ALA A 70 2.10 12.67 -14.18
CA ALA A 70 1.52 11.61 -13.38
C ALA A 70 1.27 11.98 -11.91
N LEU A 71 0.26 11.32 -11.33
CA LEU A 71 -0.01 11.25 -9.90
C LEU A 71 0.16 9.81 -9.42
N VAL A 72 1.06 9.58 -8.45
CA VAL A 72 1.24 8.27 -7.82
C VAL A 72 0.74 8.33 -6.39
N SER A 73 -0.24 7.48 -6.04
CA SER A 73 -0.76 7.42 -4.67
C SER A 73 -0.43 6.12 -3.98
N CYS A 74 0.32 6.26 -2.87
CA CYS A 74 0.62 5.21 -1.89
C CYS A 74 -0.09 5.48 -0.55
N MET A 75 -1.16 6.29 -0.55
CA MET A 75 -1.93 6.55 0.67
C MET A 75 -2.73 5.32 1.10
N ALA A 76 -2.82 5.12 2.40
CA ALA A 76 -3.68 4.10 3.00
C ALA A 76 -4.08 4.53 4.42
N SER A 77 -5.28 4.12 4.85
CA SER A 77 -5.72 4.23 6.24
C SER A 77 -4.84 3.37 7.17
N ARG A 78 -4.80 3.70 8.45
CA ARG A 78 -3.91 3.05 9.42
C ARG A 78 -4.61 2.47 10.63
N SER A 79 -5.75 3.03 11.01
CA SER A 79 -6.43 2.66 12.26
C SER A 79 -7.30 1.40 12.14
N GLY A 80 -7.66 0.99 10.93
CA GLY A 80 -8.66 -0.06 10.68
C GLY A 80 -10.11 0.37 10.92
N LEU A 81 -10.35 1.59 11.43
CA LEU A 81 -11.69 2.12 11.67
C LEU A 81 -12.39 2.46 10.34
N PRO A 82 -13.71 2.18 10.22
CA PRO A 82 -14.46 2.49 9.00
C PRO A 82 -14.40 3.97 8.58
N ALA A 83 -14.42 4.89 9.54
CA ALA A 83 -14.32 6.32 9.28
C ALA A 83 -12.96 6.71 8.66
N ASP A 84 -11.84 6.16 9.19
CA ASP A 84 -10.50 6.38 8.64
C ASP A 84 -10.36 5.76 7.25
N ALA A 85 -10.87 4.54 7.06
CA ALA A 85 -10.90 3.89 5.76
C ALA A 85 -11.65 4.74 4.73
N ARG A 86 -12.84 5.24 5.07
CA ARG A 86 -13.63 6.11 4.20
C ARG A 86 -12.89 7.41 3.88
N ALA A 87 -12.36 8.08 4.90
CA ALA A 87 -11.69 9.37 4.74
C ALA A 87 -10.41 9.26 3.90
N VAL A 88 -9.58 8.21 4.12
CA VAL A 88 -8.26 8.10 3.47
C VAL A 88 -8.32 7.26 2.19
N ASP A 89 -8.93 6.05 2.24
CA ASP A 89 -8.89 5.12 1.10
C ASP A 89 -9.91 5.48 0.00
N HIS A 90 -10.86 6.36 0.28
CA HIS A 90 -11.83 6.85 -0.69
C HIS A 90 -11.83 8.37 -0.84
N ASP A 91 -12.28 9.13 0.17
CA ASP A 91 -12.60 10.55 0.01
C ASP A 91 -11.37 11.40 -0.31
N ALA A 92 -10.24 11.16 0.36
CA ALA A 92 -8.98 11.83 0.06
C ALA A 92 -8.49 11.56 -1.38
N HIS A 93 -8.68 10.34 -1.86
CA HIS A 93 -8.34 9.98 -3.23
C HIS A 93 -9.28 10.64 -4.25
N VAL A 94 -10.58 10.81 -3.93
CA VAL A 94 -11.53 11.53 -4.79
C VAL A 94 -11.12 13.00 -4.95
N VAL A 95 -10.72 13.64 -3.85
CA VAL A 95 -10.19 15.02 -3.90
C VAL A 95 -8.93 15.09 -4.75
N ALA A 96 -7.99 14.17 -4.55
CA ALA A 96 -6.75 14.11 -5.31
C ALA A 96 -6.99 13.87 -6.81
N LEU A 97 -7.93 12.98 -7.16
CA LEU A 97 -8.31 12.69 -8.53
C LEU A 97 -8.91 13.93 -9.23
N GLY A 98 -9.86 14.62 -8.59
CA GLY A 98 -10.44 15.84 -9.14
C GLY A 98 -9.39 16.94 -9.37
N ALA A 99 -8.47 17.12 -8.42
CA ALA A 99 -7.39 18.08 -8.57
C ALA A 99 -6.40 17.67 -9.68
N ALA A 100 -6.12 16.38 -9.83
CA ALA A 100 -5.27 15.85 -10.91
C ALA A 100 -5.90 16.10 -12.29
N GLN A 101 -7.20 15.84 -12.44
CA GLN A 101 -7.95 16.14 -13.68
C GLN A 101 -7.90 17.62 -14.03
N ALA A 102 -8.16 18.49 -13.05
CA ALA A 102 -8.12 19.95 -13.22
C ALA A 102 -6.72 20.47 -13.57
N ALA A 103 -5.66 19.79 -13.11
CA ALA A 103 -4.26 20.11 -13.42
C ALA A 103 -3.75 19.48 -14.73
N GLY A 104 -4.59 18.75 -15.46
CA GLY A 104 -4.22 18.10 -16.72
C GLY A 104 -3.27 16.93 -16.57
N VAL A 105 -3.29 16.24 -15.41
CA VAL A 105 -2.54 14.99 -15.21
C VAL A 105 -3.07 13.91 -16.15
N GLU A 106 -2.17 13.22 -16.81
CA GLU A 106 -2.54 12.20 -17.81
C GLU A 106 -2.68 10.80 -17.21
N HIS A 107 -1.89 10.47 -16.17
CA HIS A 107 -1.81 9.11 -15.63
C HIS A 107 -1.88 9.09 -14.09
N MET A 108 -2.75 8.28 -13.53
CA MET A 108 -2.78 8.00 -12.09
C MET A 108 -2.40 6.55 -11.79
N VAL A 109 -1.34 6.37 -11.00
CA VAL A 109 -0.93 5.06 -10.45
C VAL A 109 -1.43 4.95 -9.02
N LEU A 110 -2.22 3.92 -8.74
CA LEU A 110 -2.84 3.69 -7.43
C LEU A 110 -2.30 2.42 -6.77
N LEU A 111 -1.77 2.54 -5.57
CA LEU A 111 -1.51 1.41 -4.70
C LEU A 111 -2.80 0.98 -4.00
N SER A 112 -3.38 -0.13 -4.46
CA SER A 112 -4.54 -0.76 -3.86
C SER A 112 -4.15 -2.00 -3.03
N ALA A 113 -4.98 -3.06 -3.02
CA ALA A 113 -4.70 -4.33 -2.34
C ALA A 113 -5.39 -5.51 -3.05
N ILE A 114 -4.78 -6.69 -3.00
CA ILE A 114 -5.30 -7.89 -3.66
C ILE A 114 -6.69 -8.32 -3.14
N CYS A 115 -6.98 -8.05 -1.88
CA CYS A 115 -8.20 -8.54 -1.22
C CYS A 115 -9.45 -7.70 -1.51
N VAL A 116 -9.35 -6.58 -2.26
CA VAL A 116 -10.50 -5.67 -2.48
C VAL A 116 -11.59 -6.25 -3.38
N GLN A 117 -11.30 -7.27 -4.21
CA GLN A 117 -12.30 -7.92 -5.07
C GLN A 117 -13.39 -8.69 -4.31
N LYS A 118 -13.17 -9.00 -3.04
CA LYS A 118 -14.17 -9.56 -2.10
C LYS A 118 -14.11 -8.77 -0.79
N PRO A 119 -14.64 -7.54 -0.76
CA PRO A 119 -14.47 -6.65 0.38
C PRO A 119 -15.22 -7.18 1.61
N MET A 120 -14.48 -7.53 2.64
CA MET A 120 -14.99 -7.94 3.95
C MET A 120 -14.67 -6.90 5.04
N LEU A 121 -13.78 -5.98 4.76
CA LEU A 121 -13.35 -4.93 5.67
C LEU A 121 -13.60 -3.55 5.06
N ALA A 122 -13.80 -2.55 5.91
CA ALA A 122 -14.15 -1.20 5.48
C ALA A 122 -13.13 -0.60 4.49
N PHE A 123 -11.82 -0.79 4.73
CA PHE A 123 -10.79 -0.28 3.82
C PHE A 123 -10.83 -0.95 2.44
N GLN A 124 -11.21 -2.23 2.37
CA GLN A 124 -11.34 -2.94 1.09
C GLN A 124 -12.50 -2.36 0.27
N ALA A 125 -13.65 -2.13 0.92
CA ALA A 125 -14.80 -1.52 0.28
C ALA A 125 -14.50 -0.08 -0.18
N ALA A 126 -13.81 0.71 0.65
CA ALA A 126 -13.42 2.08 0.34
C ALA A 126 -12.47 2.14 -0.86
N LYS A 127 -11.42 1.29 -0.88
CA LYS A 127 -10.50 1.18 -2.03
C LYS A 127 -11.22 0.75 -3.30
N LEU A 128 -12.05 -0.28 -3.25
CA LEU A 128 -12.79 -0.76 -4.41
C LEU A 128 -13.72 0.32 -4.98
N ALA A 129 -14.39 1.09 -4.11
CA ALA A 129 -15.24 2.20 -4.52
C ALA A 129 -14.41 3.32 -5.21
N PHE A 130 -13.21 3.62 -4.72
CA PHE A 130 -12.33 4.57 -5.37
C PHE A 130 -11.76 4.03 -6.70
N GLU A 131 -11.37 2.76 -6.77
CA GLU A 131 -10.94 2.14 -8.04
C GLU A 131 -11.98 2.32 -9.15
N ALA A 132 -13.28 2.10 -8.83
CA ALA A 132 -14.37 2.29 -9.79
C ALA A 132 -14.45 3.75 -10.28
N ARG A 133 -14.24 4.74 -9.39
CA ARG A 133 -14.20 6.15 -9.78
C ARG A 133 -12.99 6.48 -10.64
N LEU A 134 -11.82 5.94 -10.33
CA LEU A 134 -10.62 6.14 -11.12
C LEU A 134 -10.78 5.55 -12.53
N ILE A 135 -11.33 4.35 -12.65
CA ILE A 135 -11.62 3.71 -13.94
C ILE A 135 -12.59 4.57 -14.79
N ALA A 136 -13.61 5.14 -14.15
CA ALA A 136 -14.62 5.97 -14.83
C ALA A 136 -14.16 7.42 -15.10
N SER A 137 -12.96 7.82 -14.62
CA SER A 137 -12.52 9.22 -14.64
C SER A 137 -12.05 9.74 -16.00
N GLY A 138 -11.76 8.86 -16.95
CA GLY A 138 -11.14 9.21 -18.22
C GLY A 138 -9.62 9.38 -18.16
N LEU A 139 -9.00 9.41 -16.98
CA LEU A 139 -7.54 9.39 -16.87
C LEU A 139 -7.01 8.00 -17.24
N ARG A 140 -5.82 7.96 -17.82
CA ARG A 140 -5.03 6.72 -17.85
C ARG A 140 -4.78 6.28 -16.39
N TYR A 141 -4.91 4.99 -16.12
CA TYR A 141 -4.70 4.48 -14.78
C TYR A 141 -3.86 3.20 -14.76
N SER A 142 -3.19 2.96 -13.64
CA SER A 142 -2.59 1.68 -13.27
C SER A 142 -2.96 1.38 -11.81
N ILE A 143 -3.83 0.40 -11.59
CA ILE A 143 -4.29 0.03 -10.25
C ILE A 143 -3.52 -1.21 -9.81
N VAL A 144 -2.55 -1.03 -8.93
CA VAL A 144 -1.69 -2.11 -8.44
C VAL A 144 -2.30 -2.72 -7.18
N ARG A 145 -2.61 -4.03 -7.23
CA ARG A 145 -3.17 -4.81 -6.12
C ARG A 145 -2.13 -5.80 -5.59
N PRO A 146 -1.24 -5.38 -4.68
CA PRO A 146 -0.23 -6.25 -4.12
C PRO A 146 -0.82 -7.23 -3.10
N THR A 147 -0.12 -8.35 -2.93
CA THR A 147 -0.28 -9.27 -1.80
C THR A 147 0.35 -8.67 -0.53
N ALA A 148 0.51 -9.48 0.52
CA ALA A 148 1.14 -9.02 1.75
C ALA A 148 2.59 -8.55 1.53
N TYR A 149 3.02 -7.56 2.30
CA TYR A 149 4.41 -7.12 2.35
C TYR A 149 5.18 -7.94 3.38
N PHE A 150 6.47 -8.15 3.19
CA PHE A 150 7.31 -8.81 4.21
C PHE A 150 7.20 -8.13 5.58
N LYS A 151 7.14 -6.80 5.61
CA LYS A 151 6.93 -6.06 6.85
C LYS A 151 5.62 -6.42 7.56
N SER A 152 4.55 -6.71 6.83
CA SER A 152 3.27 -7.12 7.43
C SER A 152 3.35 -8.51 8.08
N LEU A 153 4.30 -9.34 7.64
CA LEU A 153 4.55 -10.67 8.18
C LEU A 153 5.52 -10.67 9.37
N SER A 154 6.18 -9.55 9.68
CA SER A 154 7.19 -9.45 10.73
C SER A 154 6.64 -9.39 12.16
N GLY A 155 5.33 -9.34 12.34
CA GLY A 155 4.68 -9.08 13.63
C GLY A 155 5.00 -10.07 14.74
N GLN A 156 5.50 -11.28 14.42
CA GLN A 156 5.85 -12.28 15.42
C GLN A 156 7.37 -12.50 15.60
N ILE A 157 8.21 -11.79 14.86
CA ILE A 157 9.68 -11.96 14.93
C ILE A 157 10.18 -11.75 16.36
N ALA A 158 9.90 -10.61 16.97
CA ALA A 158 10.34 -10.30 18.33
C ALA A 158 9.81 -11.32 19.35
N ARG A 159 8.62 -11.87 19.14
CA ARG A 159 8.06 -12.94 19.97
C ARG A 159 8.89 -14.22 19.91
N VAL A 160 9.27 -14.63 18.71
CA VAL A 160 10.07 -15.83 18.47
C VAL A 160 11.51 -15.64 18.95
N GLU A 161 12.10 -14.49 18.74
CA GLU A 161 13.43 -14.11 19.28
C GLU A 161 13.46 -14.21 20.81
N ALA A 162 12.38 -13.79 21.47
CA ALA A 162 12.21 -13.93 22.93
C ALA A 162 11.93 -15.37 23.39
N GLY A 163 12.06 -16.38 22.52
CA GLY A 163 11.86 -17.79 22.84
C GLY A 163 10.42 -18.26 22.99
N LYS A 164 9.44 -17.40 22.66
CA LYS A 164 8.01 -17.72 22.72
C LYS A 164 7.57 -18.47 21.46
N PRO A 165 6.52 -19.32 21.52
CA PRO A 165 6.01 -20.02 20.36
C PRO A 165 5.40 -19.04 19.34
N PHE A 166 5.52 -19.35 18.03
CA PHE A 166 4.82 -18.65 16.97
C PHE A 166 3.32 -18.98 17.03
N LEU A 167 2.45 -17.98 16.97
CA LEU A 167 0.99 -18.16 16.98
C LEU A 167 0.49 -18.45 15.59
N VAL A 168 -0.29 -19.52 15.44
CA VAL A 168 -0.96 -19.87 14.19
C VAL A 168 -2.44 -20.12 14.44
N PHE A 169 -3.29 -19.73 13.51
CA PHE A 169 -4.71 -20.10 13.55
C PHE A 169 -4.89 -21.49 12.93
N GLY A 170 -5.64 -22.35 13.61
CA GLY A 170 -5.77 -23.75 13.22
C GLY A 170 -4.39 -24.43 13.20
N ASP A 171 -4.08 -25.10 12.10
CA ASP A 171 -2.78 -25.76 11.87
C ASP A 171 -1.71 -24.84 11.25
N GLY A 172 -2.06 -23.59 10.98
CA GLY A 172 -1.19 -22.61 10.32
C GLY A 172 -1.14 -22.71 8.81
N GLN A 173 -2.02 -23.48 8.19
CA GLN A 173 -2.10 -23.68 6.73
C GLN A 173 -3.38 -23.12 6.11
N LEU A 174 -4.25 -22.48 6.89
CA LEU A 174 -5.54 -21.96 6.44
C LEU A 174 -5.43 -20.84 5.40
N THR A 175 -4.31 -20.15 5.36
CA THR A 175 -4.05 -19.05 4.42
C THR A 175 -2.64 -19.16 3.87
N ALA A 176 -2.45 -18.65 2.65
CA ALA A 176 -1.14 -18.54 2.05
C ALA A 176 -1.03 -17.23 1.26
N CYS A 177 0.16 -16.66 1.17
CA CYS A 177 0.40 -15.47 0.38
C CYS A 177 1.77 -15.54 -0.33
N LYS A 178 1.94 -14.73 -1.36
CA LYS A 178 3.23 -14.51 -2.02
C LYS A 178 3.75 -13.13 -1.60
N PRO A 179 4.46 -12.99 -0.47
CA PRO A 179 4.87 -11.69 0.01
C PRO A 179 5.82 -11.02 -0.97
N ILE A 180 5.67 -9.70 -1.12
CA ILE A 180 6.50 -8.87 -1.98
C ILE A 180 7.37 -7.93 -1.15
N SER A 181 8.59 -7.66 -1.59
CA SER A 181 9.44 -6.67 -0.93
C SER A 181 8.98 -5.25 -1.23
N ASP A 182 9.27 -4.33 -0.31
CA ASP A 182 8.97 -2.91 -0.49
C ASP A 182 9.67 -2.35 -1.74
N ARG A 183 10.91 -2.81 -1.98
CA ARG A 183 11.72 -2.40 -3.13
C ARG A 183 11.08 -2.85 -4.45
N ASP A 184 10.75 -4.14 -4.56
CA ASP A 184 10.18 -4.68 -5.80
C ASP A 184 8.81 -4.08 -6.10
N LEU A 185 7.99 -3.85 -5.05
CA LEU A 185 6.71 -3.19 -5.23
C LEU A 185 6.85 -1.71 -5.61
N GLY A 186 7.81 -1.00 -5.01
CA GLY A 186 8.14 0.37 -5.37
C GLY A 186 8.63 0.48 -6.81
N ASP A 187 9.48 -0.44 -7.24
CA ASP A 187 9.96 -0.51 -8.63
C ASP A 187 8.84 -0.85 -9.61
N TYR A 188 7.94 -1.76 -9.22
CA TYR A 188 6.77 -2.09 -10.04
C TYR A 188 5.83 -0.89 -10.22
N LEU A 189 5.56 -0.13 -9.13
CA LEU A 189 4.73 1.08 -9.18
C LEU A 189 5.36 2.15 -10.07
N ALA A 190 6.66 2.40 -9.91
CA ALA A 190 7.39 3.34 -10.75
C ALA A 190 7.35 2.93 -12.24
N GLY A 191 7.57 1.64 -12.50
CA GLY A 191 7.53 1.09 -13.86
C GLY A 191 6.15 1.15 -14.54
N CYS A 192 5.05 1.43 -13.79
CA CYS A 192 3.75 1.69 -14.41
C CYS A 192 3.74 2.94 -15.30
N LEU A 193 4.64 3.87 -15.07
CA LEU A 193 4.74 5.08 -15.91
C LEU A 193 5.35 4.79 -17.29
N ASP A 194 6.27 3.84 -17.35
CA ASP A 194 7.11 3.57 -18.53
C ASP A 194 6.58 2.41 -19.39
N ASP A 195 5.67 1.58 -18.85
CA ASP A 195 5.21 0.36 -19.47
C ASP A 195 3.74 0.45 -19.92
N PRO A 196 3.46 0.67 -21.22
CA PRO A 196 2.09 0.75 -21.74
C PRO A 196 1.23 -0.49 -21.46
N TRP A 197 1.84 -1.66 -21.28
CA TRP A 197 1.12 -2.89 -20.93
C TRP A 197 0.48 -2.84 -19.54
N ARG A 198 0.88 -1.89 -18.70
CA ARG A 198 0.32 -1.66 -17.36
C ARG A 198 -0.76 -0.58 -17.34
N TRP A 199 -1.01 0.08 -18.46
CA TRP A 199 -1.97 1.18 -18.55
C TRP A 199 -3.40 0.67 -18.69
N ASN A 200 -4.33 1.38 -18.05
CA ASN A 200 -5.76 1.07 -18.01
C ASN A 200 -6.03 -0.36 -17.53
N ARG A 201 -5.25 -0.80 -16.54
CA ARG A 201 -5.34 -2.16 -15.98
C ARG A 201 -5.35 -2.18 -14.47
N VAL A 202 -6.04 -3.21 -13.97
CA VAL A 202 -5.91 -3.67 -12.58
C VAL A 202 -4.85 -4.77 -12.56
N LEU A 203 -3.81 -4.57 -11.76
CA LEU A 203 -2.54 -5.30 -11.79
C LEU A 203 -2.33 -6.04 -10.44
N PRO A 204 -2.80 -7.29 -10.31
CA PRO A 204 -2.44 -8.09 -9.15
C PRO A 204 -0.95 -8.44 -9.18
N ILE A 205 -0.26 -8.30 -8.05
CA ILE A 205 1.17 -8.60 -7.95
C ILE A 205 1.51 -9.24 -6.61
N GLY A 206 2.39 -10.23 -6.63
CA GLY A 206 3.03 -10.84 -5.48
C GLY A 206 4.51 -11.05 -5.73
N GLY A 207 5.25 -11.43 -4.70
CA GLY A 207 6.66 -11.78 -4.83
C GLY A 207 6.87 -13.07 -5.64
N PRO A 208 8.10 -13.32 -6.07
CA PRO A 208 8.47 -14.55 -6.76
C PRO A 208 8.38 -15.76 -5.81
N GLY A 209 8.38 -16.97 -6.40
CA GLY A 209 8.38 -18.23 -5.65
C GLY A 209 6.99 -18.74 -5.26
N PRO A 210 6.93 -19.80 -4.46
CA PRO A 210 5.67 -20.38 -3.97
C PRO A 210 4.97 -19.46 -2.98
N ALA A 211 3.67 -19.69 -2.79
CA ALA A 211 2.95 -19.06 -1.68
C ALA A 211 3.44 -19.69 -0.36
N ILE A 212 3.56 -18.85 0.68
CA ILE A 212 3.96 -19.28 2.03
C ILE A 212 2.79 -19.18 3.00
N THR A 213 2.67 -20.18 3.87
CA THR A 213 1.70 -20.22 4.95
C THR A 213 2.29 -19.62 6.23
N PRO A 214 1.48 -19.28 7.26
CA PRO A 214 1.97 -18.96 8.59
C PRO A 214 2.85 -20.06 9.22
N ARG A 215 2.60 -21.33 8.89
CA ARG A 215 3.42 -22.43 9.33
C ARG A 215 4.81 -22.41 8.71
N ASP A 216 4.88 -22.25 7.37
CA ASP A 216 6.17 -22.15 6.65
C ASP A 216 7.00 -20.96 7.17
N GLN A 217 6.33 -19.84 7.45
CA GLN A 217 6.96 -18.66 8.04
C GLN A 217 7.55 -18.95 9.42
N ALA A 218 6.83 -19.67 10.26
CA ALA A 218 7.32 -20.06 11.59
C ALA A 218 8.51 -21.02 11.46
N GLU A 219 8.41 -22.05 10.63
CA GLU A 219 9.47 -23.03 10.40
C GLU A 219 10.75 -22.34 9.93
N TRP A 220 10.64 -21.44 8.96
CA TRP A 220 11.77 -20.64 8.48
C TRP A 220 12.42 -19.77 9.57
N LEU A 221 11.61 -19.08 10.39
CA LEU A 221 12.11 -18.23 11.48
C LEU A 221 12.87 -19.05 12.52
N PHE A 222 12.31 -20.17 12.96
CA PHE A 222 12.97 -21.04 13.96
C PHE A 222 14.24 -21.68 13.39
N GLN A 223 14.23 -22.12 12.14
CA GLN A 223 15.42 -22.62 11.43
C GLN A 223 16.54 -21.56 11.38
N ARG A 224 16.18 -20.30 11.06
CA ARG A 224 17.12 -19.18 10.99
C ARG A 224 17.76 -18.88 12.35
N LEU A 225 17.04 -19.14 13.44
CA LEU A 225 17.51 -18.95 14.82
C LEU A 225 18.24 -20.20 15.39
N GLY A 226 18.36 -21.28 14.63
CA GLY A 226 18.95 -22.55 15.08
C GLY A 226 18.16 -23.19 16.24
N ARG A 227 16.84 -23.00 16.28
CA ARG A 227 15.97 -23.47 17.37
C ARG A 227 14.91 -24.43 16.87
N PRO A 228 14.44 -25.38 17.69
CA PRO A 228 13.32 -26.25 17.34
C PRO A 228 12.03 -25.42 17.19
N VAL A 229 11.21 -25.81 16.21
CA VAL A 229 9.94 -25.14 15.91
C VAL A 229 8.98 -25.27 17.09
N LYS A 230 8.48 -24.14 17.57
CA LYS A 230 7.47 -24.07 18.62
C LYS A 230 6.24 -23.31 18.09
N LEU A 231 5.15 -24.02 17.83
CA LEU A 231 3.87 -23.45 17.43
C LEU A 231 2.90 -23.46 18.60
N ARG A 232 2.09 -22.40 18.68
CA ARG A 232 0.90 -22.36 19.55
C ARG A 232 -0.30 -22.15 18.65
N GLN A 233 -1.12 -23.17 18.57
CA GLN A 233 -2.37 -23.14 17.81
C GLN A 233 -3.42 -22.31 18.55
N VAL A 234 -4.08 -21.44 17.83
CA VAL A 234 -5.21 -20.63 18.28
C VAL A 234 -6.46 -21.15 17.56
N PRO A 235 -7.51 -21.58 18.28
CA PRO A 235 -8.74 -22.02 17.66
C PRO A 235 -9.37 -20.92 16.80
N VAL A 236 -9.82 -21.27 15.59
CA VAL A 236 -10.44 -20.30 14.66
C VAL A 236 -11.68 -19.64 15.28
N GLY A 237 -12.51 -20.42 15.99
CA GLY A 237 -13.70 -19.89 16.66
C GLY A 237 -13.43 -18.84 17.75
N MET A 238 -12.17 -18.75 18.25
CA MET A 238 -11.79 -17.65 19.16
C MET A 238 -11.72 -16.30 18.42
N MET A 239 -11.38 -16.29 17.12
CA MET A 239 -11.45 -15.08 16.29
C MET A 239 -12.88 -14.58 16.11
N ASP A 240 -13.81 -15.49 15.91
CA ASP A 240 -15.24 -15.14 15.77
C ASP A 240 -15.76 -14.49 17.06
N ALA A 241 -15.37 -15.02 18.21
CA ALA A 241 -15.72 -14.46 19.52
C ALA A 241 -15.08 -13.06 19.74
N ILE A 242 -13.82 -12.84 19.32
CA ILE A 242 -13.14 -11.53 19.40
C ILE A 242 -13.84 -10.52 18.47
N ILE A 243 -14.14 -10.91 17.23
CA ILE A 243 -14.85 -10.06 16.25
C ILE A 243 -16.23 -9.68 16.77
N ALA A 244 -16.98 -10.64 17.29
CA ALA A 244 -18.30 -10.39 17.90
C ALA A 244 -18.19 -9.42 19.10
N GLY A 245 -17.21 -9.59 19.97
CA GLY A 245 -16.95 -8.69 21.11
C GLY A 245 -16.61 -7.27 20.69
N LEU A 246 -15.76 -7.10 19.67
CA LEU A 246 -15.39 -5.78 19.15
C LEU A 246 -16.56 -5.09 18.43
N SER A 247 -17.42 -5.84 17.74
CA SER A 247 -18.60 -5.29 17.06
C SER A 247 -19.69 -4.82 18.05
N LEU A 248 -19.74 -5.38 19.27
CA LEU A 248 -20.66 -4.95 20.33
C LEU A 248 -20.14 -3.72 21.10
N GLY A 249 -18.82 -3.54 21.20
CA GLY A 249 -18.19 -2.41 21.89
C GLY A 249 -17.97 -1.15 21.03
N GLY A 250 -18.28 -1.21 19.76
CA GLY A 250 -18.10 -0.11 18.77
C GLY A 250 -19.38 0.63 18.39
N ARG A 251 -20.40 0.66 19.27
CA ARG A 251 -21.61 1.48 19.12
C ARG A 251 -21.54 2.70 20.00
#